data_0c4674cfc0b858395ff3684cedd2248f
#
_entry.id   0c4674cfc0b858395ff3684cedd2248f
#
_cell.length_a   1.000
_cell.length_b   1.000
_cell.length_c   1.000
_cell.angle_alpha   90.00
_cell.angle_beta   90.00
_cell.angle_gamma   90.00
#
_symmetry.space_group_name_H-M   'P 1'
#
loop_
_entity.id
_entity.type
_entity.pdbx_description
1 polymer ?
#
loop_
_entity_poly.entity_id
_entity_poly.type
_entity_poly.pdbx_seq_one_letter_code
_entity_poly.pdbx_strand_id
1 'polypeptide(L)'
;MTRIARRFVLIAALALTACVGAYDGTPKFAGEATLPPLAPGLSRLFFYRELDYYDFELGTTVYLNRQPVGFSRTGSVFYRDMPPGNYFVSVLSRGAYPDQFKTVKIGAGQIWYFRINALQSWSDCYGGSSCRGDTFTVNVMDPAIARQDTFGLAFSAD
;
A
#
# COMPACT_ATOMS: atom_id res chain seq x y z
N MET A 1 -16.02 58.86 -5.41
CA MET A 1 -16.11 57.78 -4.43
C MET A 1 -16.05 56.36 -5.06
N THR A 2 -15.51 56.16 -6.27
CA THR A 2 -15.63 54.89 -7.02
C THR A 2 -14.31 54.14 -7.25
N ARG A 3 -13.17 54.71 -6.89
CA ARG A 3 -11.85 54.06 -7.11
C ARG A 3 -11.35 53.22 -5.91
N ILE A 4 -11.84 53.44 -4.71
CA ILE A 4 -11.42 52.73 -3.50
C ILE A 4 -12.16 51.40 -3.38
N ALA A 5 -13.44 51.36 -3.73
CA ALA A 5 -14.23 50.12 -3.70
C ALA A 5 -13.71 49.01 -4.66
N ARG A 6 -13.10 49.42 -5.80
CA ARG A 6 -12.57 48.48 -6.82
C ARG A 6 -11.29 47.77 -6.39
N ARG A 7 -10.51 48.36 -5.48
CA ARG A 7 -9.27 47.78 -4.95
C ARG A 7 -9.52 46.77 -3.84
N PHE A 8 -10.60 46.90 -3.07
CA PHE A 8 -10.98 45.95 -2.02
C PHE A 8 -11.58 44.68 -2.58
N VAL A 9 -12.28 44.73 -3.72
CA VAL A 9 -12.85 43.51 -4.37
C VAL A 9 -11.75 42.63 -4.95
N LEU A 10 -10.65 43.21 -5.45
CA LEU A 10 -9.52 42.42 -5.98
C LEU A 10 -8.69 41.71 -4.90
N ILE A 11 -8.62 42.26 -3.69
CA ILE A 11 -7.89 41.64 -2.57
C ILE A 11 -8.70 40.51 -1.96
N ALA A 12 -10.04 40.63 -1.93
CA ALA A 12 -10.90 39.52 -1.43
C ALA A 12 -10.92 38.31 -2.37
N ALA A 13 -10.72 38.48 -3.68
CA ALA A 13 -10.69 37.41 -4.64
C ALA A 13 -9.37 36.56 -4.57
N LEU A 14 -8.26 37.16 -4.11
CA LEU A 14 -7.00 36.42 -3.94
C LEU A 14 -6.95 35.57 -2.65
N ALA A 15 -7.80 35.85 -1.67
CA ALA A 15 -7.82 35.09 -0.40
C ALA A 15 -8.58 33.76 -0.49
N LEU A 16 -9.32 33.50 -1.56
CA LEU A 16 -10.12 32.28 -1.73
C LEU A 16 -9.40 31.13 -2.45
N THR A 17 -8.17 31.34 -2.92
CA THR A 17 -7.39 30.30 -3.62
C THR A 17 -6.44 29.50 -2.73
N ALA A 18 -6.44 29.72 -1.41
CA ALA A 18 -5.47 29.11 -0.50
C ALA A 18 -5.94 27.81 0.18
N CYS A 19 -7.09 27.25 -0.21
CA CYS A 19 -7.55 25.94 0.28
C CYS A 19 -7.58 24.87 -0.80
N VAL A 20 -6.56 24.85 -1.67
CA VAL A 20 -6.24 23.62 -2.39
C VAL A 20 -5.45 22.78 -1.39
N GLY A 21 -6.09 21.76 -0.81
CA GLY A 21 -5.41 20.79 0.05
C GLY A 21 -4.11 20.37 -0.62
N ALA A 22 -3.03 20.37 0.13
CA ALA A 22 -1.73 19.97 -0.38
C ALA A 22 -1.90 18.56 -0.97
N TYR A 23 -1.89 18.46 -2.29
CA TYR A 23 -1.78 17.19 -3.00
C TYR A 23 -0.40 16.63 -2.61
N ASP A 24 -0.36 15.51 -1.92
CA ASP A 24 0.87 14.92 -1.39
C ASP A 24 1.85 14.48 -2.49
N GLY A 25 1.44 14.62 -3.74
CA GLY A 25 2.27 14.30 -4.91
C GLY A 25 2.52 12.81 -5.12
N THR A 26 2.03 11.96 -4.23
CA THR A 26 2.23 10.51 -4.36
C THR A 26 1.44 9.98 -5.56
N PRO A 27 2.11 9.35 -6.55
CA PRO A 27 1.41 8.75 -7.67
C PRO A 27 0.34 7.76 -7.20
N LYS A 28 -0.81 7.75 -7.85
CA LYS A 28 -1.86 6.77 -7.58
C LYS A 28 -1.78 5.63 -8.58
N PHE A 29 -1.98 4.42 -8.10
CA PHE A 29 -2.01 3.24 -8.94
C PHE A 29 -3.30 3.24 -9.78
N ALA A 30 -3.14 3.32 -11.09
CA ALA A 30 -4.26 3.35 -12.05
C ALA A 30 -4.45 2.00 -12.77
N GLY A 31 -3.85 0.93 -12.24
CA GLY A 31 -3.96 -0.42 -12.77
C GLY A 31 -2.69 -0.90 -13.50
N GLU A 32 -2.65 -2.19 -13.76
CA GLU A 32 -1.51 -2.89 -14.38
C GLU A 32 -1.12 -2.30 -15.75
N ALA A 33 -2.10 -1.83 -16.52
CA ALA A 33 -1.88 -1.28 -17.85
C ALA A 33 -1.03 0.02 -17.88
N THR A 34 -0.88 0.68 -16.73
CA THR A 34 -0.05 1.88 -16.60
C THR A 34 1.41 1.57 -16.30
N LEU A 35 1.73 0.31 -16.04
CA LEU A 35 3.06 -0.14 -15.70
C LEU A 35 3.85 -0.56 -16.96
N PRO A 36 5.19 -0.57 -16.87
CA PRO A 36 6.00 -1.17 -17.94
C PRO A 36 5.55 -2.60 -18.24
N PRO A 37 5.59 -3.03 -19.51
CA PRO A 37 5.29 -4.42 -19.87
C PRO A 37 6.15 -5.40 -19.06
N LEU A 38 5.53 -6.50 -18.65
CA LEU A 38 6.25 -7.58 -17.96
C LEU A 38 7.28 -8.18 -18.92
N ALA A 39 8.53 -8.23 -18.49
CA ALA A 39 9.60 -8.82 -19.30
C ALA A 39 9.35 -10.32 -19.54
N PRO A 40 9.68 -10.85 -20.74
CA PRO A 40 9.52 -12.27 -21.03
C PRO A 40 10.19 -13.16 -19.97
N GLY A 41 9.51 -14.21 -19.56
CA GLY A 41 10.01 -15.17 -18.58
C GLY A 41 9.92 -14.73 -17.13
N LEU A 42 9.54 -13.49 -16.83
CA LEU A 42 9.29 -13.03 -15.47
C LEU A 42 7.81 -13.16 -15.08
N SER A 43 7.53 -12.94 -13.83
CA SER A 43 6.19 -12.85 -13.24
C SER A 43 6.15 -11.59 -12.38
N ARG A 44 4.98 -10.96 -12.26
CA ARG A 44 4.80 -9.74 -11.48
C ARG A 44 4.03 -10.04 -10.20
N LEU A 45 4.61 -9.66 -9.09
CA LEU A 45 4.06 -9.85 -7.75
C LEU A 45 3.72 -8.48 -7.18
N PHE A 46 2.43 -8.24 -6.97
CA PHE A 46 1.94 -7.04 -6.30
C PHE A 46 1.80 -7.30 -4.81
N PHE A 47 2.21 -6.32 -4.02
CA PHE A 47 2.02 -6.27 -2.57
C PHE A 47 1.25 -5.02 -2.25
N TYR A 48 0.13 -5.14 -1.55
CA TYR A 48 -0.70 -4.00 -1.25
C TYR A 48 -1.30 -4.08 0.15
N ARG A 49 -1.62 -2.93 0.69
CA ARG A 49 -2.38 -2.77 1.91
C ARG A 49 -3.46 -1.73 1.66
N GLU A 50 -4.70 -2.10 1.96
CA GLU A 50 -5.82 -1.19 1.89
C GLU A 50 -5.65 -0.02 2.87
N LEU A 51 -6.38 1.06 2.65
CA LEU A 51 -6.37 2.20 3.55
C LEU A 51 -7.05 1.81 4.87
N ASP A 52 -6.30 1.87 5.94
CA ASP A 52 -6.80 1.67 7.29
C ASP A 52 -6.50 2.90 8.15
N TYR A 53 -7.55 3.58 8.58
CA TYR A 53 -7.44 4.81 9.36
C TYR A 53 -6.98 4.59 10.80
N TYR A 54 -7.09 3.36 11.32
CA TYR A 54 -6.68 3.05 12.69
C TYR A 54 -5.19 2.72 12.81
N ASP A 55 -4.57 2.29 11.71
CA ASP A 55 -3.20 1.77 11.66
C ASP A 55 -2.32 2.50 10.64
N PHE A 56 -2.64 3.75 10.35
CA PHE A 56 -2.01 4.44 9.23
C PHE A 56 -0.52 4.76 9.46
N GLU A 57 -0.06 4.83 10.71
CA GLU A 57 1.35 5.11 11.03
C GLU A 57 2.26 3.87 10.93
N LEU A 58 1.67 2.67 11.00
CA LEU A 58 2.45 1.45 11.04
C LEU A 58 2.62 0.85 9.64
N GLY A 59 3.84 0.47 9.34
CA GLY A 59 4.18 -0.25 8.14
C GLY A 59 4.99 -1.50 8.45
N THR A 60 5.15 -2.37 7.45
CA THR A 60 5.92 -3.59 7.60
C THR A 60 6.79 -3.86 6.38
N THR A 61 7.94 -4.48 6.60
CA THR A 61 8.79 -4.97 5.51
C THR A 61 8.24 -6.29 4.99
N VAL A 62 8.13 -6.38 3.67
CA VAL A 62 7.79 -7.61 2.95
C VAL A 62 9.06 -8.31 2.51
N TYR A 63 9.08 -9.63 2.68
CA TYR A 63 10.22 -10.48 2.33
C TYR A 63 9.79 -11.54 1.32
N LEU A 64 10.67 -11.80 0.35
CA LEU A 64 10.64 -12.98 -0.50
C LEU A 64 11.89 -13.82 -0.22
N ASN A 65 11.69 -15.08 0.15
CA ASN A 65 12.80 -15.98 0.50
C ASN A 65 13.78 -15.37 1.51
N ARG A 66 13.24 -14.66 2.52
CA ARG A 66 13.99 -13.94 3.58
C ARG A 66 14.78 -12.70 3.11
N GLN A 67 14.64 -12.30 1.85
CA GLN A 67 15.22 -11.05 1.33
C GLN A 67 14.15 -9.96 1.34
N PRO A 68 14.44 -8.75 1.86
CA PRO A 68 13.50 -7.65 1.85
C PRO A 68 13.25 -7.20 0.41
N VAL A 69 11.98 -7.02 0.03
CA VAL A 69 11.59 -6.62 -1.32
C VAL A 69 10.81 -5.32 -1.37
N GLY A 70 10.38 -4.80 -0.25
CA GLY A 70 9.70 -3.52 -0.16
C GLY A 70 9.09 -3.28 1.21
N PHE A 71 8.53 -2.08 1.37
CA PHE A 71 7.89 -1.66 2.61
C PHE A 71 6.40 -1.38 2.36
N SER A 72 5.53 -2.11 3.05
CA SER A 72 4.07 -1.97 2.95
C SER A 72 3.57 -0.93 3.95
N ARG A 73 2.95 0.13 3.43
CA ARG A 73 2.24 1.16 4.20
C ARG A 73 0.74 1.03 3.97
N THR A 74 -0.06 1.55 4.88
CA THR A 74 -1.51 1.63 4.68
C THR A 74 -1.83 2.46 3.43
N GLY A 75 -2.83 2.04 2.67
CA GLY A 75 -3.23 2.71 1.45
C GLY A 75 -2.19 2.69 0.32
N SER A 76 -1.28 1.71 0.30
CA SER A 76 -0.22 1.65 -0.71
C SER A 76 -0.13 0.31 -1.45
N VAL A 77 0.44 0.37 -2.64
CA VAL A 77 0.75 -0.79 -3.48
C VAL A 77 2.13 -0.62 -4.13
N PHE A 78 2.88 -1.71 -4.22
CA PHE A 78 4.11 -1.81 -5.00
C PHE A 78 4.19 -3.17 -5.69
N TYR A 79 5.12 -3.33 -6.63
CA TYR A 79 5.34 -4.62 -7.28
C TYR A 79 6.81 -4.98 -7.41
N ARG A 80 7.06 -6.27 -7.66
CA ARG A 80 8.37 -6.82 -8.05
C ARG A 80 8.19 -7.80 -9.20
N ASP A 81 9.02 -7.65 -10.22
CA ASP A 81 9.12 -8.62 -11.31
C ASP A 81 10.17 -9.65 -10.93
N MET A 82 9.78 -10.92 -10.90
CA MET A 82 10.57 -12.02 -10.36
C MET A 82 10.61 -13.20 -11.34
N PRO A 83 11.71 -13.97 -11.38
CA PRO A 83 11.74 -15.23 -12.11
C PRO A 83 10.67 -16.22 -11.61
N PRO A 84 10.23 -17.20 -12.43
CA PRO A 84 9.39 -18.29 -11.94
C PRO A 84 10.15 -19.12 -10.88
N GLY A 85 9.42 -19.60 -9.87
CA GLY A 85 10.04 -20.33 -8.77
C GLY A 85 9.11 -20.59 -7.60
N ASN A 86 9.68 -21.14 -6.54
CA ASN A 86 9.01 -21.28 -5.26
C ASN A 86 9.40 -20.11 -4.36
N TYR A 87 8.40 -19.43 -3.82
CA TYR A 87 8.60 -18.24 -2.99
C TYR A 87 7.98 -18.46 -1.61
N PHE A 88 8.77 -18.17 -0.60
CA PHE A 88 8.32 -17.96 0.77
C PHE A 88 8.10 -16.46 0.95
N VAL A 89 6.83 -16.06 0.93
CA VAL A 89 6.40 -14.68 1.11
C VAL A 89 6.11 -14.46 2.58
N SER A 90 6.74 -13.49 3.22
CA SER A 90 6.50 -13.18 4.64
C SER A 90 6.56 -11.68 4.91
N VAL A 91 6.09 -11.29 6.07
CA VAL A 91 6.10 -9.91 6.55
C VAL A 91 6.81 -9.82 7.89
N LEU A 92 7.47 -8.69 8.15
CA LEU A 92 7.99 -8.41 9.48
C LEU A 92 6.81 -8.17 10.42
N SER A 93 6.66 -9.02 11.42
CA SER A 93 5.55 -8.97 12.35
C SER A 93 6.03 -9.24 13.77
N ARG A 94 5.46 -8.57 14.74
CA ARG A 94 5.66 -8.89 16.16
C ARG A 94 4.60 -9.90 16.60
N GLY A 95 5.02 -10.85 17.42
CA GLY A 95 4.17 -11.95 17.84
C GLY A 95 4.01 -13.06 16.78
N ALA A 96 3.52 -14.20 17.21
CA ALA A 96 3.22 -15.34 16.34
C ALA A 96 1.72 -15.38 16.07
N TYR A 97 1.35 -15.30 14.80
CA TYR A 97 -0.03 -15.39 14.34
C TYR A 97 -0.11 -16.26 13.08
N PRO A 98 -1.19 -17.00 12.85
CA PRO A 98 -1.42 -17.67 11.58
C PRO A 98 -1.35 -16.67 10.41
N ASP A 99 -0.97 -17.17 9.24
CA ASP A 99 -0.93 -16.39 8.00
C ASP A 99 0.10 -15.24 7.91
N GLN A 100 1.14 -15.25 8.74
CA GLN A 100 2.27 -14.32 8.62
C GLN A 100 3.20 -14.66 7.44
N PHE A 101 2.99 -15.80 6.80
CA PHE A 101 3.71 -16.21 5.60
C PHE A 101 2.83 -17.06 4.67
N LYS A 102 3.22 -17.10 3.41
CA LYS A 102 2.67 -17.97 2.38
C LYS A 102 3.80 -18.60 1.58
N THR A 103 3.64 -19.86 1.23
CA THR A 103 4.51 -20.53 0.24
C THR A 103 3.73 -20.70 -1.04
N VAL A 104 4.28 -20.17 -2.14
CA VAL A 104 3.63 -20.18 -3.45
C VAL A 104 4.60 -20.66 -4.53
N LYS A 105 4.07 -21.35 -5.53
CA LYS A 105 4.80 -21.71 -6.74
C LYS A 105 4.32 -20.83 -7.88
N ILE A 106 5.20 -20.01 -8.41
CA ILE A 106 4.91 -19.01 -9.43
C ILE A 106 5.50 -19.45 -10.76
N GLY A 107 4.66 -19.49 -11.78
CA GLY A 107 5.05 -19.79 -13.15
C GLY A 107 5.37 -18.51 -13.93
N ALA A 108 6.07 -18.62 -15.06
CA ALA A 108 6.38 -17.47 -15.91
C ALA A 108 5.12 -16.81 -16.48
N GLY A 109 5.14 -15.47 -16.59
CA GLY A 109 4.04 -14.67 -17.14
C GLY A 109 2.86 -14.49 -16.17
N GLN A 110 2.95 -14.99 -14.96
CA GLN A 110 1.86 -14.89 -13.99
C GLN A 110 1.87 -13.54 -13.27
N ILE A 111 0.68 -13.10 -12.88
CA ILE A 111 0.46 -11.93 -12.03
C ILE A 111 -0.15 -12.43 -10.73
N TRP A 112 0.47 -12.06 -9.60
CA TRP A 112 0.06 -12.46 -8.27
C TRP A 112 -0.16 -11.24 -7.40
N TYR A 113 -1.15 -11.33 -6.51
CA TYR A 113 -1.48 -10.27 -5.57
C TYR A 113 -1.41 -10.79 -4.14
N PHE A 114 -0.69 -10.06 -3.31
CA PHE A 114 -0.53 -10.33 -1.88
C PHE A 114 -1.07 -9.14 -1.10
N ARG A 115 -2.14 -9.37 -0.37
CA ARG A 115 -2.69 -8.36 0.55
C ARG A 115 -2.00 -8.51 1.90
N ILE A 116 -1.48 -7.39 2.40
CA ILE A 116 -0.91 -7.26 3.73
C ILE A 116 -1.99 -6.67 4.63
N ASN A 117 -2.33 -7.35 5.71
CA ASN A 117 -3.28 -6.84 6.69
C ASN A 117 -2.56 -6.57 8.01
N ALA A 118 -2.86 -5.46 8.65
CA ALA A 118 -2.55 -5.25 10.05
C ALA A 118 -3.67 -5.85 10.90
N LEU A 119 -3.30 -6.60 11.91
CA LEU A 119 -4.25 -7.14 12.86
C LEU A 119 -4.36 -6.17 14.04
N GLN A 120 -5.54 -5.62 14.22
CA GLN A 120 -5.86 -4.81 15.39
C GLN A 120 -6.37 -5.74 16.49
N SER A 121 -5.48 -6.29 17.29
CA SER A 121 -5.92 -7.08 18.42
C SER A 121 -5.96 -6.21 19.69
N TRP A 122 -7.00 -5.42 19.81
CA TRP A 122 -7.38 -4.84 21.11
C TRP A 122 -7.80 -5.92 22.11
N SER A 123 -8.25 -7.09 21.62
CA SER A 123 -8.70 -8.20 22.44
C SER A 123 -7.59 -9.02 23.07
N ASP A 124 -6.37 -8.97 22.54
CA ASP A 124 -5.28 -9.82 22.99
C ASP A 124 -4.31 -9.12 23.96
N CYS A 125 -4.63 -7.88 24.34
CA CYS A 125 -3.85 -7.08 25.27
C CYS A 125 -4.18 -7.42 26.71
N TYR A 126 -3.86 -8.64 27.15
CA TYR A 126 -3.90 -9.00 28.55
C TYR A 126 -2.67 -8.42 29.27
N GLY A 127 -2.90 -7.54 30.25
CA GLY A 127 -1.87 -7.12 31.20
C GLY A 127 -1.36 -5.69 31.13
N GLY A 128 -2.10 -4.74 30.56
CA GLY A 128 -1.83 -3.30 30.76
C GLY A 128 -0.63 -2.71 30.00
N SER A 129 -0.02 -3.45 29.10
CA SER A 129 0.96 -2.92 28.18
C SER A 129 0.29 -2.51 26.85
N SER A 130 0.65 -1.34 26.35
CA SER A 130 0.16 -0.80 25.08
C SER A 130 0.35 -1.83 23.97
N CYS A 131 -0.73 -2.48 23.52
CA CYS A 131 -0.73 -3.24 22.30
C CYS A 131 -0.59 -2.28 21.13
N ARG A 132 0.54 -2.32 20.49
CA ARG A 132 0.72 -1.70 19.19
C ARG A 132 0.33 -2.71 18.14
N GLY A 133 -0.43 -2.28 17.13
CA GLY A 133 -0.86 -3.11 16.00
C GLY A 133 0.29 -3.57 15.09
N ASP A 134 1.34 -4.14 15.66
CA ASP A 134 2.57 -4.57 14.96
C ASP A 134 2.43 -6.00 14.40
N THR A 135 1.25 -6.57 14.44
CA THR A 135 1.00 -7.92 13.92
C THR A 135 0.45 -7.83 12.51
N PHE A 136 1.21 -8.37 11.57
CA PHE A 136 0.86 -8.34 10.16
C PHE A 136 0.70 -9.75 9.61
N THR A 137 -0.22 -9.89 8.65
CA THR A 137 -0.43 -11.12 7.89
C THR A 137 -0.29 -10.88 6.39
N VAL A 138 -0.08 -11.93 5.62
CA VAL A 138 -0.03 -11.89 4.16
C VAL A 138 -1.01 -12.90 3.58
N ASN A 139 -1.86 -12.47 2.65
CA ASN A 139 -2.85 -13.29 2.00
C ASN A 139 -2.72 -13.23 0.49
N VAL A 140 -2.81 -14.38 -0.16
CA VAL A 140 -2.94 -14.45 -1.61
C VAL A 140 -4.36 -14.05 -2.00
N MET A 141 -4.49 -13.16 -2.96
CA MET A 141 -5.78 -12.62 -3.37
C MET A 141 -6.15 -13.06 -4.79
N ASP A 142 -7.44 -13.21 -5.00
CA ASP A 142 -7.97 -13.34 -6.36
C ASP A 142 -7.65 -12.07 -7.17
N PRO A 143 -7.11 -12.20 -8.40
CA PRO A 143 -6.73 -11.03 -9.18
C PRO A 143 -7.87 -10.08 -9.52
N ALA A 144 -9.10 -10.56 -9.65
CA ALA A 144 -10.26 -9.71 -9.96
C ALA A 144 -10.62 -8.82 -8.75
N ILE A 145 -10.53 -9.35 -7.54
CA ILE A 145 -10.73 -8.61 -6.30
C ILE A 145 -9.57 -7.63 -6.09
N ALA A 146 -8.33 -8.13 -6.20
CA ALA A 146 -7.14 -7.33 -5.93
C ALA A 146 -6.99 -6.13 -6.86
N ARG A 147 -7.43 -6.22 -8.12
CA ARG A 147 -7.46 -5.07 -9.05
C ARG A 147 -8.39 -3.96 -8.58
N GLN A 148 -9.51 -4.32 -7.96
CA GLN A 148 -10.43 -3.34 -7.38
C GLN A 148 -9.83 -2.72 -6.12
N ASP A 149 -9.28 -3.54 -5.24
CA ASP A 149 -8.68 -3.10 -3.97
C ASP A 149 -7.47 -2.16 -4.19
N THR A 150 -6.68 -2.42 -5.24
CA THR A 150 -5.45 -1.66 -5.50
C THR A 150 -5.67 -0.37 -6.26
N PHE A 151 -6.80 -0.22 -6.95
CA PHE A 151 -7.06 0.98 -7.74
C PHE A 151 -7.14 2.23 -6.86
N GLY A 152 -6.36 3.25 -7.20
CA GLY A 152 -6.31 4.51 -6.46
C GLY A 152 -5.44 4.50 -5.20
N LEU A 153 -4.82 3.37 -4.82
CA LEU A 153 -3.84 3.36 -3.75
C LEU A 153 -2.59 4.16 -4.13
N ALA A 154 -1.85 4.63 -3.12
CA ALA A 154 -0.56 5.25 -3.34
C ALA A 154 0.40 4.23 -3.99
N PHE A 155 1.04 4.62 -5.09
CA PHE A 155 1.99 3.75 -5.79
C PHE A 155 3.40 4.05 -5.32
N SER A 156 4.09 3.04 -4.79
CA SER A 156 5.50 3.10 -4.42
C SER A 156 6.32 2.33 -5.44
N ALA A 157 7.31 2.99 -6.04
CA ALA A 157 8.23 2.36 -7.00
C ALA A 157 9.44 1.70 -6.33
N ASP A 158 9.53 1.74 -5.01
CA ASP A 158 10.70 1.29 -4.20
C ASP A 158 10.87 -0.23 -4.15
#